data_d2e387f7639631cc21046786c3b7f82c
#
_entry.id   d2e387f7639631cc21046786c3b7f82c
#
_cell.length_a   1.000
_cell.length_b   1.000
_cell.length_c   1.000
_cell.angle_alpha   90.00
_cell.angle_beta   90.00
_cell.angle_gamma   90.00
#
_symmetry.space_group_name_H-M   'P 1'
#
loop_
_entity.id
_entity.type
_entity.pdbx_description
1 polymer ?
#
loop_
_entity_poly.entity_id
_entity_poly.type
_entity_poly.pdbx_seq_one_letter_code
_entity_poly.pdbx_strand_id
1 'polypeptide(L)'
;MAKGFYIQKITSGDKTQVTYDYNDFSSMTFTNTHSASVNITLYLTSQTGEDITDTDTDVNLAAGYPATTSGQVIVVDNGGTAGTADMFLNEKVYLSTGKLVGTCTAFGSATSLTFSGGLKNALSNNDSLYTGNRYIILKLVNIPAGTALQLYPEDFKFDTTSYNMYIDSSNSSGLINIMTRR
;
A
#
# COMPACT_ATOMS: atom_id res chain seq x y z
N MET A 1 -25.57 -2.28 22.29
CA MET A 1 -24.22 -2.81 22.05
C MET A 1 -23.22 -1.83 22.60
N ALA A 2 -22.17 -2.29 23.31
CA ALA A 2 -21.14 -1.40 23.82
C ALA A 2 -20.39 -0.76 22.64
N LYS A 3 -20.26 0.54 22.62
CA LYS A 3 -19.44 1.26 21.63
C LYS A 3 -17.99 0.90 21.89
N GLY A 4 -17.36 0.15 20.98
CA GLY A 4 -15.97 -0.25 21.08
C GLY A 4 -15.04 0.77 20.44
N PHE A 5 -13.79 0.78 20.89
CA PHE A 5 -12.69 1.48 20.22
C PHE A 5 -11.71 0.42 19.70
N TYR A 6 -11.23 0.64 18.51
CA TYR A 6 -10.09 -0.07 17.98
C TYR A 6 -8.91 0.90 17.89
N ILE A 7 -7.74 0.47 18.36
CA ILE A 7 -6.53 1.30 18.36
C ILE A 7 -5.43 0.55 17.60
N GLN A 8 -4.88 1.21 16.60
CA GLN A 8 -3.71 0.76 15.87
C GLN A 8 -2.58 1.76 16.00
N LYS A 9 -1.38 1.30 16.28
CA LYS A 9 -0.18 2.12 16.30
C LYS A 9 0.61 1.89 15.02
N ILE A 10 0.83 2.95 14.26
CA ILE A 10 1.70 2.95 13.10
C ILE A 10 3.11 3.26 13.57
N THR A 11 4.05 2.35 13.30
CA THR A 11 5.45 2.41 13.76
C THR A 11 6.45 2.49 12.62
N SER A 12 5.96 2.60 11.38
CA SER A 12 6.77 2.74 10.17
C SER A 12 6.22 3.87 9.30
N GLY A 13 7.10 4.52 8.55
CA GLY A 13 6.71 5.46 7.49
C GLY A 13 6.19 4.76 6.24
N ASP A 14 6.49 3.45 6.12
CA ASP A 14 6.11 2.65 4.97
C ASP A 14 4.62 2.35 4.96
N LYS A 15 4.13 1.98 3.79
CA LYS A 15 2.76 1.51 3.60
C LYS A 15 2.33 0.55 4.70
N THR A 16 1.36 0.97 5.48
CA THR A 16 0.77 0.17 6.55
C THR A 16 -0.74 0.05 6.34
N GLN A 17 -1.25 -1.17 6.33
CA GLN A 17 -2.69 -1.38 6.24
C GLN A 17 -3.36 -0.85 7.51
N VAL A 18 -4.37 -0.01 7.31
CA VAL A 18 -5.24 0.41 8.41
C VAL A 18 -6.22 -0.72 8.68
N THR A 19 -6.03 -1.38 9.81
CA THR A 19 -6.93 -2.44 10.24
C THR A 19 -8.12 -1.82 10.98
N TYR A 20 -9.31 -2.17 10.57
CA TYR A 20 -10.54 -1.84 11.28
C TYR A 20 -11.49 -3.03 11.11
N ASP A 21 -12.14 -3.36 12.19
CA ASP A 21 -12.94 -4.58 12.28
C ASP A 21 -14.41 -4.35 11.85
N TYR A 22 -14.73 -3.18 11.28
CA TYR A 22 -16.12 -2.78 11.15
C TYR A 22 -16.44 -2.08 9.82
N ASN A 23 -17.49 -2.55 9.18
CA ASN A 23 -18.08 -1.89 8.01
C ASN A 23 -18.79 -0.57 8.37
N ASP A 24 -18.86 -0.23 9.66
CA ASP A 24 -19.61 0.92 10.15
C ASP A 24 -18.86 1.59 11.31
N PHE A 25 -18.10 2.63 11.01
CA PHE A 25 -17.39 3.42 11.99
C PHE A 25 -18.02 4.83 12.12
N SER A 26 -18.04 5.38 13.34
CA SER A 26 -18.57 6.71 13.61
C SER A 26 -17.51 7.82 13.53
N SER A 27 -16.23 7.47 13.66
CA SER A 27 -15.10 8.38 13.44
C SER A 27 -13.78 7.62 13.40
N MET A 28 -12.79 8.21 12.73
CA MET A 28 -11.41 7.75 12.71
C MET A 28 -10.51 8.92 13.08
N THR A 29 -9.65 8.72 14.08
CA THR A 29 -8.75 9.78 14.58
C THR A 29 -7.31 9.34 14.40
N PHE A 30 -6.52 10.19 13.74
CA PHE A 30 -5.09 10.02 13.52
C PHE A 30 -4.34 10.96 14.45
N THR A 31 -3.69 10.45 15.48
CA THR A 31 -2.95 11.24 16.46
C THR A 31 -1.46 11.15 16.20
N ASN A 32 -0.83 12.27 15.93
CA ASN A 32 0.62 12.36 15.86
C ASN A 32 1.23 12.38 17.26
N THR A 33 1.88 11.28 17.65
CA THR A 33 2.58 11.16 18.95
C THR A 33 4.09 11.38 18.80
N HIS A 34 4.57 11.77 17.63
CA HIS A 34 5.96 12.12 17.37
C HIS A 34 6.25 13.56 17.84
N SER A 35 7.53 13.86 18.12
CA SER A 35 7.99 15.19 18.55
C SER A 35 8.04 16.23 17.43
N ALA A 36 7.89 15.81 16.16
CA ALA A 36 7.84 16.66 14.98
C ALA A 36 6.54 16.47 14.21
N SER A 37 6.22 17.39 13.31
CA SER A 37 5.11 17.24 12.37
C SER A 37 5.31 16.01 11.48
N VAL A 38 4.22 15.33 11.14
CA VAL A 38 4.19 14.16 10.25
C VAL A 38 3.19 14.42 9.12
N ASN A 39 3.61 14.20 7.89
CA ASN A 39 2.70 14.19 6.75
C ASN A 39 2.17 12.77 6.56
N ILE A 40 0.87 12.62 6.36
CA ILE A 40 0.24 11.34 6.06
C ILE A 40 -0.41 11.36 4.67
N THR A 41 -0.39 10.20 4.01
CA THR A 41 -1.20 9.91 2.84
C THR A 41 -2.09 8.73 3.18
N LEU A 42 -3.40 8.89 3.06
CA LEU A 42 -4.39 7.86 3.28
C LEU A 42 -5.04 7.50 1.95
N TYR A 43 -5.13 6.23 1.62
CA TYR A 43 -5.66 5.77 0.34
C TYR A 43 -6.26 4.37 0.42
N LEU A 44 -7.07 4.03 -0.58
CA LEU A 44 -7.65 2.71 -0.79
C LEU A 44 -6.96 2.01 -1.94
N THR A 45 -6.85 0.68 -1.86
CA THR A 45 -6.47 -0.17 -2.99
C THR A 45 -7.48 -1.30 -3.16
N SER A 46 -7.73 -1.71 -4.40
CA SER A 46 -8.61 -2.84 -4.70
C SER A 46 -8.07 -4.14 -4.09
N GLN A 47 -8.94 -4.96 -3.53
CA GLN A 47 -8.59 -6.29 -3.02
C GLN A 47 -8.56 -7.35 -4.12
N THR A 48 -9.31 -7.16 -5.19
CA THR A 48 -9.53 -8.16 -6.23
C THR A 48 -8.55 -8.07 -7.38
N GLY A 49 -7.85 -6.93 -7.53
CA GLY A 49 -6.98 -6.64 -8.67
C GLY A 49 -7.73 -6.37 -9.98
N GLU A 50 -9.06 -6.24 -9.93
CA GLU A 50 -9.86 -5.87 -11.11
C GLU A 50 -9.63 -4.43 -11.55
N ASP A 51 -9.18 -3.60 -10.63
CA ASP A 51 -8.88 -2.18 -10.84
C ASP A 51 -7.38 -1.96 -10.66
N ILE A 52 -6.65 -2.08 -11.76
CA ILE A 52 -5.19 -2.03 -11.80
C ILE A 52 -4.71 -0.86 -12.65
N THR A 53 -3.57 -0.30 -12.27
CA THR A 53 -2.90 0.81 -12.96
C THR A 53 -1.54 0.36 -13.44
N ASP A 54 -1.21 0.72 -14.68
CA ASP A 54 0.13 0.56 -15.24
C ASP A 54 1.13 1.37 -14.43
N THR A 55 2.28 0.77 -14.18
CA THR A 55 3.35 1.39 -13.39
C THR A 55 4.48 1.93 -14.26
N ASP A 56 4.37 1.82 -15.59
CA ASP A 56 5.45 2.11 -16.55
C ASP A 56 6.74 1.33 -16.23
N THR A 57 6.61 0.17 -15.61
CA THR A 57 7.73 -0.71 -15.24
C THR A 57 7.57 -2.05 -15.94
N ASP A 58 8.58 -2.45 -16.70
CA ASP A 58 8.58 -3.68 -17.46
C ASP A 58 9.63 -4.68 -16.93
N VAL A 59 9.37 -5.97 -17.13
CA VAL A 59 10.33 -7.03 -16.84
C VAL A 59 11.50 -6.95 -17.80
N ASN A 60 12.72 -6.90 -17.28
CA ASN A 60 13.95 -6.75 -18.06
C ASN A 60 14.87 -7.98 -17.89
N LEU A 61 14.43 -9.12 -18.41
CA LEU A 61 15.25 -10.33 -18.51
C LEU A 61 14.82 -11.15 -19.73
N ALA A 62 15.71 -11.29 -20.71
CA ALA A 62 15.42 -11.96 -21.99
C ALA A 62 14.85 -13.38 -21.83
N ALA A 63 15.27 -14.13 -20.80
CA ALA A 63 14.76 -15.47 -20.51
C ALA A 63 13.41 -15.47 -19.77
N GLY A 64 12.96 -14.30 -19.28
CA GLY A 64 11.80 -14.21 -18.39
C GLY A 64 12.04 -14.91 -17.05
N TYR A 65 10.96 -15.09 -16.30
CA TYR A 65 10.98 -15.77 -14.99
C TYR A 65 9.87 -16.83 -14.95
N PRO A 66 10.19 -18.09 -14.59
CA PRO A 66 9.16 -19.10 -14.38
C PRO A 66 8.32 -18.82 -13.14
N ALA A 67 7.09 -19.30 -13.11
CA ALA A 67 6.31 -19.35 -11.88
C ALA A 67 7.05 -20.21 -10.83
N THR A 68 7.05 -19.76 -9.57
CA THR A 68 7.76 -20.43 -8.47
C THR A 68 7.10 -20.14 -7.14
N THR A 69 7.20 -21.07 -6.20
CA THR A 69 6.79 -20.89 -4.81
C THR A 69 7.94 -20.42 -3.91
N SER A 70 9.16 -20.46 -4.41
CA SER A 70 10.35 -19.93 -3.71
C SER A 70 10.49 -18.44 -3.96
N GLY A 71 11.05 -17.72 -3.02
CA GLY A 71 11.32 -16.30 -3.15
C GLY A 71 12.12 -15.99 -4.42
N GLN A 72 11.71 -14.97 -5.15
CA GLN A 72 12.27 -14.56 -6.42
C GLN A 72 12.59 -13.07 -6.42
N VAL A 73 13.77 -12.72 -6.92
CA VAL A 73 14.12 -11.33 -7.30
C VAL A 73 14.00 -11.23 -8.81
N ILE A 74 13.24 -10.26 -9.28
CA ILE A 74 13.11 -9.98 -10.71
C ILE A 74 13.84 -8.68 -11.06
N VAL A 75 14.44 -8.65 -12.25
CA VAL A 75 15.04 -7.44 -12.83
C VAL A 75 13.97 -6.73 -13.64
N VAL A 76 13.87 -5.43 -13.47
CA VAL A 76 12.92 -4.57 -14.18
C VAL A 76 13.64 -3.35 -14.76
N ASP A 77 13.07 -2.76 -15.80
CA ASP A 77 13.47 -1.44 -16.25
C ASP A 77 12.63 -0.36 -15.56
N ASN A 78 13.01 0.89 -15.72
CA ASN A 78 12.26 2.05 -15.18
C ASN A 78 11.77 1.99 -13.72
N GLY A 79 12.09 0.94 -12.97
CA GLY A 79 11.84 0.89 -11.52
C GLY A 79 12.53 2.02 -10.75
N GLY A 80 13.11 2.97 -11.46
CA GLY A 80 14.13 3.85 -10.97
C GLY A 80 13.78 5.29 -10.68
N THR A 81 12.58 5.70 -10.83
CA THR A 81 12.17 6.95 -10.18
C THR A 81 11.68 6.61 -8.77
N ALA A 82 12.11 7.42 -7.80
CA ALA A 82 11.75 7.23 -6.37
C ALA A 82 10.24 7.07 -6.11
N GLY A 83 9.39 7.41 -7.07
CA GLY A 83 7.95 7.17 -7.01
C GLY A 83 7.51 5.77 -7.42
N THR A 84 8.30 5.05 -8.21
CA THR A 84 7.87 3.74 -8.75
C THR A 84 8.17 2.60 -7.78
N ALA A 85 9.30 2.67 -7.06
CA ALA A 85 9.65 1.65 -6.05
C ALA A 85 8.63 1.61 -4.91
N ASP A 86 8.19 2.77 -4.43
CA ASP A 86 7.16 2.86 -3.39
C ASP A 86 5.80 2.32 -3.85
N MET A 87 5.53 2.31 -5.15
CA MET A 87 4.30 1.74 -5.69
C MET A 87 4.23 0.21 -5.52
N PHE A 88 5.37 -0.47 -5.49
CA PHE A 88 5.41 -1.93 -5.44
C PHE A 88 5.50 -2.49 -4.03
N LEU A 89 6.06 -1.76 -3.07
CA LEU A 89 6.31 -2.27 -1.73
C LEU A 89 5.01 -2.68 -1.03
N ASN A 90 4.95 -3.96 -0.64
CA ASN A 90 3.78 -4.60 -0.03
C ASN A 90 2.52 -4.58 -0.91
N GLU A 91 2.68 -4.33 -2.21
CA GLU A 91 1.58 -4.37 -3.18
C GLU A 91 1.47 -5.73 -3.85
N LYS A 92 0.24 -6.09 -4.21
CA LYS A 92 -0.01 -7.12 -5.19
C LYS A 92 0.34 -6.57 -6.56
N VAL A 93 1.15 -7.31 -7.29
CA VAL A 93 1.59 -6.97 -8.64
C VAL A 93 0.87 -7.87 -9.64
N TYR A 94 0.43 -7.30 -10.74
CA TYR A 94 -0.37 -7.95 -11.77
C TYR A 94 0.26 -7.77 -13.15
N LEU A 95 -0.10 -8.64 -14.08
CA LEU A 95 0.07 -8.43 -15.51
C LEU A 95 -1.09 -7.58 -16.06
N SER A 96 -0.95 -7.01 -17.25
CA SER A 96 -2.00 -6.27 -17.97
C SER A 96 -3.32 -7.02 -18.09
N THR A 97 -3.25 -8.35 -18.08
CA THR A 97 -4.41 -9.26 -18.12
C THR A 97 -5.15 -9.40 -16.79
N GLY A 98 -4.72 -8.71 -15.73
CA GLY A 98 -5.24 -8.87 -14.37
C GLY A 98 -4.73 -10.10 -13.63
N LYS A 99 -3.84 -10.91 -14.23
CA LYS A 99 -3.26 -12.08 -13.56
C LYS A 99 -2.28 -11.65 -12.47
N LEU A 100 -2.47 -12.17 -11.27
CA LEU A 100 -1.60 -11.90 -10.13
C LEU A 100 -0.20 -12.47 -10.37
N VAL A 101 0.82 -11.63 -10.33
CA VAL A 101 2.23 -12.02 -10.32
C VAL A 101 2.64 -12.48 -8.93
N GLY A 102 2.35 -11.70 -7.91
CA GLY A 102 2.69 -11.96 -6.52
C GLY A 102 2.57 -10.70 -5.67
N THR A 103 3.05 -10.77 -4.43
CA THR A 103 3.19 -9.59 -3.58
C THR A 103 4.66 -9.19 -3.54
N CYS A 104 4.95 -7.95 -3.92
CA CYS A 104 6.29 -7.40 -3.81
C CYS A 104 6.59 -7.10 -2.34
N THR A 105 7.67 -7.65 -1.81
CA THR A 105 8.02 -7.54 -0.39
C THR A 105 9.24 -6.67 -0.13
N ALA A 106 10.03 -6.42 -1.15
CA ALA A 106 11.16 -5.50 -1.10
C ALA A 106 11.56 -5.06 -2.52
N PHE A 107 12.28 -3.98 -2.60
CA PHE A 107 13.02 -3.58 -3.79
C PHE A 107 14.49 -3.36 -3.40
N GLY A 108 15.42 -3.93 -4.16
CA GLY A 108 16.86 -3.83 -3.84
C GLY A 108 17.55 -2.66 -4.49
N SER A 109 16.97 -2.15 -5.54
CA SER A 109 17.42 -0.99 -6.30
C SER A 109 16.29 -0.55 -7.22
N ALA A 110 16.51 0.57 -7.92
CA ALA A 110 15.60 1.04 -8.96
C ALA A 110 15.27 0.00 -10.06
N THR A 111 16.00 -1.10 -10.13
CA THR A 111 15.90 -2.09 -11.20
C THR A 111 15.61 -3.50 -10.70
N SER A 112 15.18 -3.68 -9.45
CA SER A 112 14.85 -5.01 -8.93
C SER A 112 13.70 -5.02 -7.92
N LEU A 113 12.80 -5.98 -8.08
CA LEU A 113 11.68 -6.23 -7.16
C LEU A 113 11.81 -7.63 -6.56
N THR A 114 11.49 -7.76 -5.28
CA THR A 114 11.55 -9.03 -4.55
C THR A 114 10.16 -9.55 -4.22
N PHE A 115 9.91 -10.81 -4.53
CA PHE A 115 8.70 -11.54 -4.23
C PHE A 115 9.02 -12.71 -3.29
N SER A 116 8.98 -12.51 -1.97
CA SER A 116 9.36 -13.57 -1.00
C SER A 116 8.45 -14.80 -1.08
N GLY A 117 7.19 -14.63 -1.46
CA GLY A 117 6.23 -15.73 -1.67
C GLY A 117 6.31 -16.36 -3.07
N GLY A 118 7.32 -15.99 -3.88
CA GLY A 118 7.47 -16.45 -5.26
C GLY A 118 6.54 -15.77 -6.25
N LEU A 119 6.57 -16.29 -7.47
CA LEU A 119 5.76 -15.80 -8.60
C LEU A 119 4.61 -16.76 -8.88
N LYS A 120 3.39 -16.27 -8.86
CA LYS A 120 2.18 -17.06 -9.15
C LYS A 120 2.00 -17.36 -10.63
N ASN A 121 2.52 -16.49 -11.49
CA ASN A 121 2.52 -16.65 -12.94
C ASN A 121 3.93 -16.39 -13.48
N ALA A 122 4.27 -17.04 -14.58
CA ALA A 122 5.51 -16.77 -15.30
C ALA A 122 5.49 -15.35 -15.86
N LEU A 123 6.67 -14.76 -15.96
CA LEU A 123 6.89 -13.45 -16.55
C LEU A 123 7.77 -13.60 -17.80
N SER A 124 7.41 -12.89 -18.84
CA SER A 124 8.20 -12.74 -20.05
C SER A 124 8.98 -11.43 -20.04
N ASN A 125 10.01 -11.35 -20.87
CA ASN A 125 10.69 -10.07 -21.11
C ASN A 125 9.70 -9.04 -21.66
N ASN A 126 9.79 -7.82 -21.19
CA ASN A 126 8.89 -6.70 -21.51
C ASN A 126 7.42 -6.91 -21.08
N ASP A 127 7.14 -7.82 -20.15
CA ASP A 127 5.84 -7.82 -19.49
C ASP A 127 5.71 -6.57 -18.63
N SER A 128 4.70 -5.74 -18.92
CA SER A 128 4.40 -4.56 -18.09
C SER A 128 3.75 -4.97 -16.77
N LEU A 129 4.19 -4.35 -15.70
CA LEU A 129 3.73 -4.62 -14.35
C LEU A 129 2.71 -3.57 -13.90
N TYR A 130 1.67 -4.04 -13.26
CA TYR A 130 0.54 -3.26 -12.77
C TYR A 130 0.40 -3.40 -11.26
N THR A 131 -0.07 -2.36 -10.59
CA THR A 131 -0.49 -2.41 -9.17
C THR A 131 -1.97 -2.10 -9.04
N GLY A 132 -2.55 -2.40 -7.89
CA GLY A 132 -3.89 -1.95 -7.57
C GLY A 132 -3.98 -0.42 -7.64
N ASN A 133 -5.06 0.09 -8.20
CA ASN A 133 -5.31 1.52 -8.28
C ASN A 133 -5.37 2.12 -6.86
N ARG A 134 -4.77 3.30 -6.68
CA ARG A 134 -4.75 4.03 -5.40
C ARG A 134 -5.79 5.15 -5.43
N TYR A 135 -6.84 5.00 -4.66
CA TYR A 135 -7.84 6.05 -4.46
C TYR A 135 -7.44 6.90 -3.26
N ILE A 136 -6.87 8.07 -3.54
CA ILE A 136 -6.34 8.95 -2.50
C ILE A 136 -7.50 9.62 -1.74
N ILE A 137 -7.55 9.39 -0.43
CA ILE A 137 -8.46 10.07 0.51
C ILE A 137 -7.79 11.34 1.03
N LEU A 138 -6.56 11.22 1.54
CA LEU A 138 -5.74 12.33 2.02
C LEU A 138 -4.36 12.25 1.36
N LYS A 139 -3.84 13.37 0.87
CA LYS A 139 -2.51 13.42 0.26
C LYS A 139 -1.60 14.40 1.00
N LEU A 140 -0.53 13.87 1.62
CA LEU A 140 0.50 14.66 2.30
C LEU A 140 -0.07 15.65 3.33
N VAL A 141 -1.13 15.25 4.05
CA VAL A 141 -1.77 16.08 5.07
C VAL A 141 -0.84 16.17 6.27
N ASN A 142 -0.47 17.39 6.65
CA ASN A 142 0.39 17.65 7.80
C ASN A 142 -0.40 17.54 9.11
N ILE A 143 0.08 16.69 10.01
CA ILE A 143 -0.40 16.61 11.40
C ILE A 143 0.71 17.13 12.31
N PRO A 144 0.56 18.32 12.93
CA PRO A 144 1.54 18.86 13.86
C PRO A 144 1.79 17.93 15.04
N ALA A 145 2.96 18.06 15.67
CA ALA A 145 3.32 17.29 16.86
C ALA A 145 2.27 17.45 17.98
N GLY A 146 1.87 16.33 18.58
CA GLY A 146 0.91 16.33 19.67
C GLY A 146 -0.53 16.68 19.30
N THR A 147 -0.85 16.76 18.00
CA THR A 147 -2.20 17.05 17.51
C THR A 147 -2.84 15.83 16.85
N ALA A 148 -4.12 15.94 16.52
CA ALA A 148 -4.87 14.89 15.86
C ALA A 148 -5.71 15.43 14.71
N LEU A 149 -5.84 14.61 13.66
CA LEU A 149 -6.81 14.77 12.57
C LEU A 149 -7.95 13.78 12.83
N GLN A 150 -9.18 14.22 12.74
CA GLN A 150 -10.36 13.38 12.85
C GLN A 150 -11.13 13.41 11.54
N LEU A 151 -11.51 12.21 11.07
CA LEU A 151 -12.37 11.99 9.92
C LEU A 151 -13.69 11.36 10.37
N TYR A 152 -14.76 11.75 9.71
CA TYR A 152 -16.11 11.22 9.91
C TYR A 152 -16.56 10.40 8.70
N PRO A 153 -17.59 9.55 8.80
CA PRO A 153 -18.07 8.74 7.68
C PRO A 153 -18.52 9.57 6.48
N GLU A 154 -18.96 10.78 6.70
CA GLU A 154 -19.34 11.74 5.63
C GLU A 154 -18.14 12.22 4.82
N ASP A 155 -16.91 12.19 5.38
CA ASP A 155 -15.68 12.57 4.69
C ASP A 155 -15.26 11.52 3.68
N PHE A 156 -15.56 10.26 4.01
CA PHE A 156 -15.31 9.13 3.11
C PHE A 156 -16.09 7.89 3.54
N LYS A 157 -16.67 7.20 2.59
CA LYS A 157 -17.29 5.90 2.76
C LYS A 157 -16.84 4.98 1.64
N PHE A 158 -16.46 3.76 1.97
CA PHE A 158 -16.02 2.79 0.98
C PHE A 158 -16.47 1.37 1.34
N ASP A 159 -16.50 0.52 0.32
CA ASP A 159 -16.82 -0.90 0.48
C ASP A 159 -15.59 -1.67 0.97
N THR A 160 -15.66 -2.13 2.20
CA THR A 160 -14.59 -2.88 2.87
C THR A 160 -14.43 -4.31 2.36
N THR A 161 -15.34 -4.79 1.52
CA THR A 161 -15.22 -6.09 0.84
C THR A 161 -14.42 -5.98 -0.45
N SER A 162 -14.40 -4.80 -1.05
CA SER A 162 -13.72 -4.52 -2.32
C SER A 162 -12.37 -3.81 -2.14
N TYR A 163 -12.21 -3.05 -1.07
CA TYR A 163 -11.03 -2.21 -0.86
C TYR A 163 -10.38 -2.42 0.50
N ASN A 164 -9.06 -2.27 0.54
CA ASN A 164 -8.27 -2.09 1.75
C ASN A 164 -7.83 -0.64 1.88
N MET A 165 -7.81 -0.14 3.11
CA MET A 165 -7.27 1.19 3.42
C MET A 165 -5.80 1.08 3.86
N TYR A 166 -4.98 2.00 3.37
CA TYR A 166 -3.57 2.11 3.72
C TYR A 166 -3.19 3.53 4.10
N ILE A 167 -2.17 3.62 4.93
CA ILE A 167 -1.54 4.87 5.33
C ILE A 167 -0.04 4.81 5.09
N ASP A 168 0.49 5.88 4.50
CA ASP A 168 1.93 6.17 4.44
C ASP A 168 2.20 7.40 5.29
N SER A 169 3.35 7.47 5.94
CA SER A 169 3.75 8.65 6.70
C SER A 169 5.16 9.10 6.33
N SER A 170 5.43 10.39 6.41
CA SER A 170 6.75 10.96 6.10
C SER A 170 7.82 10.65 7.14
N ASN A 171 7.46 9.96 8.23
CA ASN A 171 8.38 9.63 9.30
C ASN A 171 8.63 8.14 9.37
N SER A 172 9.87 7.70 9.11
CA SER A 172 10.28 6.30 9.15
C SER A 172 10.21 5.67 10.54
N SER A 173 10.21 6.46 11.60
CA SER A 173 9.99 6.01 12.97
C SER A 173 8.53 6.09 13.42
N GLY A 174 7.63 6.32 12.51
CA GLY A 174 6.20 6.53 12.56
C GLY A 174 5.55 6.42 13.93
N LEU A 175 4.88 7.45 14.37
CA LEU A 175 4.15 7.44 15.63
C LEU A 175 2.78 8.05 15.40
N ILE A 176 2.03 7.45 14.49
CA ILE A 176 0.60 7.77 14.32
C ILE A 176 -0.20 6.71 15.06
N ASN A 177 -0.98 7.12 16.02
CA ASN A 177 -2.02 6.28 16.62
C ASN A 177 -3.31 6.51 15.84
N ILE A 178 -3.89 5.45 15.35
CA ILE A 178 -5.21 5.47 14.70
C ILE A 178 -6.21 4.91 15.69
N MET A 179 -7.22 5.69 16.01
CA MET A 179 -8.33 5.26 16.84
C MET A 179 -9.61 5.28 16.01
N THR A 180 -10.20 4.12 15.81
CA THR A 180 -11.49 3.98 15.15
C THR A 180 -12.57 3.76 16.20
N ARG A 181 -13.63 4.56 16.15
CA ARG A 181 -14.79 4.46 17.03
C ARG A 181 -15.94 3.84 16.26
N ARG A 182 -16.56 2.86 16.88
CA ARG A 182 -17.79 2.22 16.42
C ARG A 182 -19.05 2.99 16.84
#